data_8489e04ee4438fd3d20cd26e8d6a3e72
#
_entry.id   8489e04ee4438fd3d20cd26e8d6a3e72
#
_cell.length_a   1.000
_cell.length_b   1.000
_cell.length_c   1.000
_cell.angle_alpha   90.00
_cell.angle_beta   90.00
_cell.angle_gamma   90.00
#
_symmetry.space_group_name_H-M   'P 1'
#
loop_
_entity.id
_entity.type
_entity.pdbx_description
1 polymer ?
#
loop_
_entity_poly.entity_id
_entity_poly.type
_entity_poly.pdbx_seq_one_letter_code
_entity_poly.pdbx_strand_id
1 'polypeptide(L)'
;KEQDAAQVVISSSRGMGDLAAPIKRVVPLDNILLPQCKNHVVHIPVSDKDETIAELVASWKGSLHNYGMEISTGPVVPFRSVRFLAEKGTGMESYAPLLWMQNVKPMSAQWPVETRKQQYIMVTADSLPLLVPDHNYVLMRRFSAKEAPPSGRCPAACGHSRGTPARS
;
A
#
# COMPACT_ATOMS: atom_id res chain seq x y z
N LYS A 1 35.90 -7.89 -28.39
CA LYS A 1 35.64 -8.59 -27.11
C LYS A 1 34.18 -8.33 -26.78
N GLU A 2 33.31 -9.28 -27.12
CA GLU A 2 31.95 -9.31 -26.58
C GLU A 2 32.07 -9.36 -25.07
N GLN A 3 31.58 -8.32 -24.37
CA GLN A 3 31.38 -8.38 -22.95
C GLN A 3 30.21 -9.33 -22.73
N ASP A 4 30.47 -10.51 -22.18
CA ASP A 4 29.41 -11.37 -21.69
C ASP A 4 28.51 -10.53 -20.77
N ALA A 5 27.27 -10.34 -21.18
CA ALA A 5 26.30 -9.59 -20.39
C ALA A 5 26.14 -10.28 -19.05
N ALA A 6 26.39 -9.56 -17.95
CA ALA A 6 26.28 -10.11 -16.62
C ALA A 6 24.85 -10.64 -16.39
N GLN A 7 24.75 -11.86 -15.90
CA GLN A 7 23.47 -12.53 -15.64
C GLN A 7 23.22 -12.72 -14.16
N VAL A 8 21.97 -12.63 -13.76
CA VAL A 8 21.51 -12.82 -12.38
C VAL A 8 20.54 -14.01 -12.33
N VAL A 9 20.72 -14.87 -11.35
CA VAL A 9 19.80 -15.99 -11.12
C VAL A 9 18.80 -15.60 -10.03
N ILE A 10 17.52 -15.53 -10.40
CA ILE A 10 16.42 -15.31 -9.47
C ILE A 10 15.84 -16.68 -9.09
N SER A 11 15.75 -16.94 -7.80
CA SER A 11 15.12 -18.14 -7.26
C SER A 11 13.84 -17.77 -6.54
N SER A 12 12.74 -18.46 -6.84
CA SER A 12 11.46 -18.25 -6.17
C SER A 12 10.87 -19.56 -5.68
N SER A 13 10.23 -19.53 -4.51
CA SER A 13 9.47 -20.64 -3.94
C SER A 13 8.09 -20.15 -3.50
N ARG A 14 7.08 -21.04 -3.54
CA ARG A 14 5.70 -20.73 -3.12
C ARG A 14 5.43 -21.06 -1.66
N GLY A 15 6.36 -21.74 -1.01
CA GLY A 15 6.22 -22.14 0.38
C GLY A 15 7.37 -23.02 0.86
N MET A 16 7.23 -23.59 2.03
CA MET A 16 8.27 -24.44 2.63
C MET A 16 8.52 -25.73 1.85
N GLY A 17 7.52 -26.23 1.11
CA GLY A 17 7.61 -27.53 0.42
C GLY A 17 8.51 -27.52 -0.81
N ASP A 18 8.73 -26.37 -1.43
CA ASP A 18 9.54 -26.24 -2.65
C ASP A 18 10.84 -25.44 -2.45
N LEU A 19 11.21 -25.14 -1.19
CA LEU A 19 12.47 -24.48 -0.87
C LEU A 19 13.69 -25.29 -1.32
N ALA A 20 13.63 -26.61 -1.27
CA ALA A 20 14.72 -27.48 -1.68
C ALA A 20 14.92 -27.53 -3.22
N ALA A 21 13.88 -27.20 -3.98
CA ALA A 21 13.88 -27.17 -5.44
C ALA A 21 13.16 -25.91 -5.97
N PRO A 22 13.70 -24.72 -5.72
CA PRO A 22 13.06 -23.49 -6.14
C PRO A 22 13.05 -23.36 -7.67
N ILE A 23 12.07 -22.64 -8.19
CA ILE A 23 12.05 -22.25 -9.59
C ILE A 23 13.19 -21.23 -9.79
N LYS A 24 14.10 -21.53 -10.73
CA LYS A 24 15.20 -20.65 -11.08
C LYS A 24 14.96 -19.98 -12.42
N ARG A 25 15.27 -18.70 -12.50
CA ARG A 25 15.21 -17.91 -13.72
C ARG A 25 16.51 -17.14 -13.89
N VAL A 26 17.08 -17.20 -15.09
CA VAL A 26 18.28 -16.41 -15.44
C VAL A 26 17.81 -15.16 -16.18
N VAL A 27 18.23 -13.99 -15.70
CA VAL A 27 17.80 -12.69 -16.26
C VAL A 27 19.06 -11.84 -16.46
N PRO A 28 19.16 -11.06 -17.57
CA PRO A 28 20.22 -10.10 -17.76
C PRO A 28 20.24 -9.06 -16.62
N LEU A 29 21.43 -8.66 -16.19
CA LEU A 29 21.59 -7.68 -15.11
C LEU A 29 20.90 -6.35 -15.44
N ASP A 30 20.89 -5.95 -16.70
CA ASP A 30 20.26 -4.71 -17.17
C ASP A 30 18.73 -4.69 -16.99
N ASN A 31 18.11 -5.88 -16.93
CA ASN A 31 16.67 -5.99 -16.61
C ASN A 31 16.41 -5.94 -15.10
N ILE A 32 17.43 -6.13 -14.28
CA ILE A 32 17.37 -6.05 -12.81
C ILE A 32 17.67 -4.63 -12.33
N LEU A 33 18.74 -4.06 -12.86
CA LEU A 33 19.19 -2.72 -12.52
C LEU A 33 18.94 -1.81 -13.73
N LEU A 34 17.93 -0.93 -13.62
CA LEU A 34 17.70 0.06 -14.65
C LEU A 34 18.74 1.21 -14.49
N PRO A 35 19.76 1.30 -15.40
CA PRO A 35 20.85 2.29 -15.26
C PRO A 35 20.34 3.73 -15.29
N GLN A 36 19.15 3.94 -15.85
CA GLN A 36 18.52 5.26 -16.03
C GLN A 36 17.84 5.77 -14.76
N CYS A 37 17.59 4.91 -13.76
CA CYS A 37 16.94 5.29 -12.53
C CYS A 37 17.97 5.79 -11.50
N LYS A 38 17.97 7.08 -11.21
CA LYS A 38 18.82 7.71 -10.17
C LYS A 38 18.73 7.02 -8.80
N ASN A 39 17.66 6.33 -8.52
CA ASN A 39 17.36 5.71 -7.23
C ASN A 39 17.81 4.23 -7.15
N HIS A 40 18.50 3.71 -8.15
CA HIS A 40 19.00 2.33 -8.18
C HIS A 40 17.92 1.29 -7.77
N VAL A 41 16.71 1.43 -8.35
CA VAL A 41 15.62 0.49 -8.08
C VAL A 41 15.99 -0.88 -8.64
N VAL A 42 15.96 -1.89 -7.79
CA VAL A 42 16.19 -3.29 -8.16
C VAL A 42 14.85 -3.93 -8.50
N HIS A 43 14.71 -4.36 -9.74
CA HIS A 43 13.55 -5.13 -10.20
C HIS A 43 13.83 -6.62 -10.05
N ILE A 44 12.89 -7.37 -9.47
CA ILE A 44 13.01 -8.82 -9.28
C ILE A 44 11.84 -9.50 -10.00
N PRO A 45 11.91 -9.65 -11.34
CA PRO A 45 10.85 -10.31 -12.10
C PRO A 45 10.93 -11.83 -11.87
N VAL A 46 9.99 -12.37 -11.09
CA VAL A 46 9.92 -13.81 -10.80
C VAL A 46 9.24 -14.60 -11.91
N SER A 47 8.55 -13.91 -12.83
CA SER A 47 7.88 -14.50 -14.01
C SER A 47 8.00 -13.60 -15.23
N ASP A 48 7.73 -14.15 -16.42
CA ASP A 48 7.68 -13.38 -17.67
C ASP A 48 6.59 -12.30 -17.64
N LYS A 49 5.50 -12.57 -16.91
CA LYS A 49 4.42 -11.58 -16.70
C LYS A 49 4.91 -10.37 -15.91
N ASP A 50 5.76 -10.58 -14.92
CA ASP A 50 6.31 -9.47 -14.13
C ASP A 50 7.23 -8.61 -14.99
N GLU A 51 8.00 -9.23 -15.89
CA GLU A 51 8.85 -8.52 -16.84
C GLU A 51 8.02 -7.69 -17.82
N THR A 52 7.00 -8.29 -18.43
CA THR A 52 6.06 -7.56 -19.33
C THR A 52 5.39 -6.38 -18.62
N ILE A 53 4.99 -6.54 -17.34
CA ILE A 53 4.40 -5.46 -16.55
C ILE A 53 5.44 -4.36 -16.28
N ALA A 54 6.67 -4.74 -15.93
CA ALA A 54 7.75 -3.78 -15.67
C ALA A 54 8.07 -2.97 -16.93
N GLU A 55 8.15 -3.62 -18.10
CA GLU A 55 8.35 -2.96 -19.40
C GLU A 55 7.19 -2.01 -19.73
N LEU A 56 5.96 -2.44 -19.52
CA LEU A 56 4.77 -1.61 -19.72
C LEU A 56 4.83 -0.34 -18.84
N VAL A 57 5.13 -0.50 -17.56
CA VAL A 57 5.26 0.63 -16.62
C VAL A 57 6.43 1.54 -17.03
N ALA A 58 7.56 0.96 -17.44
CA ALA A 58 8.72 1.74 -17.90
C ALA A 58 8.45 2.53 -19.19
N SER A 59 7.52 2.04 -20.03
CA SER A 59 7.10 2.74 -21.24
C SER A 59 6.23 3.97 -20.98
N TRP A 60 5.71 4.15 -19.77
CA TRP A 60 4.87 5.30 -19.44
C TRP A 60 5.69 6.59 -19.42
N LYS A 61 5.20 7.59 -20.14
CA LYS A 61 5.89 8.90 -20.26
C LYS A 61 5.76 9.78 -19.02
N GLY A 62 4.79 9.48 -18.18
CA GLY A 62 4.49 10.25 -16.96
C GLY A 62 4.96 9.52 -15.69
N SER A 63 5.40 10.28 -14.73
CA SER A 63 5.66 9.81 -13.35
C SER A 63 4.85 10.64 -12.36
N LEU A 64 4.71 10.18 -11.13
CA LEU A 64 4.03 10.95 -10.09
C LEU A 64 4.66 12.34 -9.92
N HIS A 65 5.97 12.43 -10.02
CA HIS A 65 6.69 13.70 -9.96
C HIS A 65 6.29 14.67 -11.09
N ASN A 66 6.07 14.15 -12.32
CA ASN A 66 5.60 14.97 -13.45
C ASN A 66 4.20 15.54 -13.22
N TYR A 67 3.41 14.89 -12.37
CA TYR A 67 2.07 15.35 -11.96
C TYR A 67 2.08 16.16 -10.66
N GLY A 68 3.26 16.56 -10.17
CA GLY A 68 3.40 17.32 -8.93
C GLY A 68 3.03 16.52 -7.67
N MET A 69 3.09 15.18 -7.75
CA MET A 69 2.78 14.29 -6.64
C MET A 69 4.05 13.69 -6.05
N GLU A 70 4.09 13.60 -4.73
CA GLU A 70 5.16 12.95 -3.98
C GLU A 70 4.61 11.79 -3.17
N ILE A 71 5.42 10.76 -3.00
CA ILE A 71 5.09 9.61 -2.15
C ILE A 71 5.89 9.72 -0.87
N SER A 72 5.19 9.69 0.26
CA SER A 72 5.84 9.60 1.56
C SER A 72 5.13 8.60 2.48
N THR A 73 5.86 8.13 3.48
CA THR A 73 5.27 7.40 4.60
C THR A 73 4.91 8.39 5.70
N GLY A 74 3.85 8.12 6.46
CA GLY A 74 3.51 8.97 7.61
C GLY A 74 4.69 9.10 8.58
N PRO A 75 4.97 10.30 9.11
CA PRO A 75 6.13 10.57 9.95
C PRO A 75 6.03 9.99 11.36
N VAL A 76 4.82 9.62 11.79
CA VAL A 76 4.59 9.10 13.14
C VAL A 76 5.04 7.65 13.26
N VAL A 77 6.05 7.44 14.11
CA VAL A 77 6.48 6.09 14.54
C VAL A 77 5.94 5.86 15.95
N PRO A 78 4.93 4.99 16.15
CA PRO A 78 4.15 4.93 17.38
C PRO A 78 4.98 4.78 18.65
N PHE A 79 5.92 3.83 18.67
CA PHE A 79 6.75 3.58 19.86
C PHE A 79 7.73 4.71 20.18
N ARG A 80 8.03 5.60 19.25
CA ARG A 80 8.87 6.80 19.45
C ARG A 80 8.04 8.01 19.83
N SER A 81 6.76 8.00 19.51
CA SER A 81 5.86 9.15 19.63
C SER A 81 4.84 8.99 20.76
N VAL A 82 4.98 7.97 21.62
CA VAL A 82 3.99 7.60 22.67
C VAL A 82 3.55 8.81 23.49
N ARG A 83 4.48 9.71 23.84
CA ARG A 83 4.21 10.90 24.66
C ARG A 83 3.24 11.89 24.02
N PHE A 84 3.07 11.82 22.70
CA PHE A 84 2.17 12.71 21.96
C PHE A 84 0.85 12.04 21.57
N LEU A 85 0.73 10.72 21.76
CA LEU A 85 -0.44 9.97 21.33
C LEU A 85 -1.53 9.98 22.40
N ALA A 86 -2.79 10.20 21.97
CA ALA A 86 -3.96 10.18 22.82
C ALA A 86 -5.09 9.35 22.21
N GLU A 87 -5.92 8.74 23.06
CA GLU A 87 -7.12 8.01 22.66
C GLU A 87 -8.25 8.98 22.27
N LYS A 88 -8.35 10.06 23.01
CA LYS A 88 -9.34 11.11 22.83
C LYS A 88 -8.72 12.45 23.21
N GLY A 89 -9.08 13.49 22.47
CA GLY A 89 -8.73 14.85 22.86
C GLY A 89 -9.52 15.25 24.11
N THR A 90 -8.82 15.55 25.19
CA THR A 90 -9.40 16.02 26.45
C THR A 90 -8.71 17.33 26.85
N GLY A 91 -9.51 18.34 27.16
CA GLY A 91 -9.01 19.60 27.69
C GLY A 91 -8.77 20.72 26.68
N MET A 92 -7.96 21.71 27.06
CA MET A 92 -7.64 22.90 26.26
C MET A 92 -6.54 22.66 25.21
N GLU A 93 -6.00 21.47 25.15
CA GLU A 93 -4.91 21.12 24.24
C GLU A 93 -5.44 20.90 22.81
N SER A 94 -4.66 21.33 21.83
CA SER A 94 -4.97 21.09 20.43
C SER A 94 -4.54 19.69 20.04
N TYR A 95 -5.41 18.96 19.33
CA TYR A 95 -5.16 17.62 18.82
C TYR A 95 -5.39 17.57 17.32
N ALA A 96 -4.57 16.80 16.64
CA ALA A 96 -4.75 16.46 15.24
C ALA A 96 -5.16 14.99 15.07
N PRO A 97 -5.88 14.65 13.99
CA PRO A 97 -6.22 13.28 13.67
C PRO A 97 -4.97 12.43 13.39
N LEU A 98 -4.91 11.22 13.98
CA LEU A 98 -3.90 10.22 13.65
C LEU A 98 -4.56 9.08 12.90
N LEU A 99 -4.19 8.91 11.64
CA LEU A 99 -4.73 7.88 10.76
C LEU A 99 -3.85 6.62 10.79
N TRP A 100 -4.51 5.49 10.95
CA TRP A 100 -3.91 4.16 10.86
C TRP A 100 -4.37 3.46 9.58
N MET A 101 -3.71 2.36 9.21
CA MET A 101 -4.12 1.57 8.03
C MET A 101 -5.60 1.16 8.06
N GLN A 102 -6.17 0.95 9.23
CA GLN A 102 -7.58 0.58 9.41
C GLN A 102 -8.57 1.71 9.09
N ASN A 103 -8.10 2.95 9.11
CA ASN A 103 -8.90 4.12 8.71
C ASN A 103 -9.05 4.23 7.20
N VAL A 104 -8.11 3.65 6.44
CA VAL A 104 -8.13 3.69 4.98
C VAL A 104 -9.00 2.57 4.45
N LYS A 105 -10.09 2.92 3.77
CA LYS A 105 -11.04 2.01 3.12
C LYS A 105 -10.96 2.23 1.60
N PRO A 106 -11.50 1.30 0.78
CA PRO A 106 -11.61 1.55 -0.65
C PRO A 106 -12.34 2.87 -0.91
N MET A 107 -11.70 3.78 -1.64
CA MET A 107 -12.20 5.09 -2.04
C MET A 107 -12.63 6.02 -0.89
N SER A 108 -12.26 5.74 0.36
CA SER A 108 -12.62 6.58 1.50
C SER A 108 -11.67 6.45 2.68
N ALA A 109 -11.66 7.45 3.55
CA ALA A 109 -11.04 7.38 4.86
C ALA A 109 -12.11 7.58 5.93
N GLN A 110 -12.09 6.76 6.97
CA GLN A 110 -13.00 6.85 8.11
C GLN A 110 -12.21 7.20 9.36
N TRP A 111 -12.63 8.23 10.04
CA TRP A 111 -12.03 8.67 11.30
C TRP A 111 -13.05 9.44 12.14
N PRO A 112 -13.12 9.21 13.45
CA PRO A 112 -12.49 8.12 14.18
C PRO A 112 -13.12 6.76 13.85
N VAL A 113 -12.41 5.67 14.15
CA VAL A 113 -12.93 4.30 14.06
C VAL A 113 -12.86 3.62 15.42
N GLU A 114 -13.69 2.61 15.64
CA GLU A 114 -13.62 1.81 16.87
C GLU A 114 -12.33 0.97 16.87
N THR A 115 -11.43 1.27 17.80
CA THR A 115 -10.11 0.62 17.91
C THR A 115 -9.51 0.87 19.29
N ARG A 116 -8.58 -0.01 19.68
CA ARG A 116 -7.76 0.16 20.89
C ARG A 116 -6.53 1.06 20.68
N LYS A 117 -6.33 1.58 19.46
CA LYS A 117 -5.19 2.44 19.14
C LYS A 117 -5.54 3.90 19.37
N GLN A 118 -4.56 4.67 19.80
CA GLN A 118 -4.68 6.12 19.89
C GLN A 118 -4.95 6.69 18.49
N GLN A 119 -5.93 7.57 18.39
CA GLN A 119 -6.35 8.17 17.12
C GLN A 119 -6.14 9.69 17.06
N TYR A 120 -5.43 10.19 18.04
CA TYR A 120 -5.12 11.61 18.14
C TYR A 120 -3.63 11.80 18.42
N ILE A 121 -3.08 12.87 17.92
CA ILE A 121 -1.74 13.34 18.25
C ILE A 121 -1.85 14.76 18.82
N MET A 122 -1.25 14.98 19.97
CA MET A 122 -1.19 16.27 20.61
C MET A 122 -0.33 17.23 19.77
N VAL A 123 -0.84 18.44 19.52
CA VAL A 123 -0.16 19.46 18.73
C VAL A 123 0.65 20.34 19.69
N THR A 124 1.97 20.13 19.68
CA THR A 124 2.95 20.88 20.46
C THR A 124 4.11 21.29 19.58
N ALA A 125 4.97 22.19 20.03
CA ALA A 125 6.17 22.55 19.29
C ALA A 125 7.04 21.34 18.93
N ASP A 126 7.13 20.35 19.84
CA ASP A 126 7.93 19.14 19.66
C ASP A 126 7.28 18.13 18.70
N SER A 127 5.96 18.14 18.57
CA SER A 127 5.22 17.23 17.68
C SER A 127 4.97 17.79 16.29
N LEU A 128 5.20 19.09 16.04
CA LEU A 128 5.03 19.71 14.73
C LEU A 128 5.72 18.95 13.59
N PRO A 129 6.96 18.43 13.74
CA PRO A 129 7.62 17.66 12.68
C PRO A 129 6.94 16.33 12.36
N LEU A 130 6.02 15.86 13.22
CA LEU A 130 5.25 14.64 13.05
C LEU A 130 3.90 14.88 12.36
N LEU A 131 3.55 16.14 12.13
CA LEU A 131 2.32 16.52 11.45
C LEU A 131 2.58 16.70 9.96
N VAL A 132 1.60 16.31 9.16
CA VAL A 132 1.62 16.59 7.72
C VAL A 132 0.85 17.88 7.44
N PRO A 133 1.27 18.70 6.47
CA PRO A 133 0.54 19.91 6.08
C PRO A 133 -0.90 19.60 5.67
N ASP A 134 -1.79 20.59 5.76
CA ASP A 134 -3.17 20.46 5.29
C ASP A 134 -3.23 20.64 3.76
N HIS A 135 -3.10 19.53 3.05
CA HIS A 135 -3.14 19.44 1.60
C HIS A 135 -4.05 18.28 1.15
N ASN A 136 -4.21 18.13 -0.14
CA ASN A 136 -4.92 16.99 -0.71
C ASN A 136 -4.01 15.75 -0.72
N TYR A 137 -4.50 14.65 -0.15
CA TYR A 137 -3.76 13.39 -0.04
C TYR A 137 -4.53 12.24 -0.65
N VAL A 138 -3.80 11.33 -1.30
CA VAL A 138 -4.28 10.00 -1.63
C VAL A 138 -3.68 9.04 -0.60
N LEU A 139 -4.52 8.47 0.24
CA LEU A 139 -4.10 7.55 1.29
C LEU A 139 -4.04 6.13 0.75
N MET A 140 -2.91 5.47 0.91
CA MET A 140 -2.71 4.10 0.50
C MET A 140 -2.27 3.24 1.69
N ARG A 141 -2.81 2.02 1.79
CA ARG A 141 -2.30 1.05 2.75
C ARG A 141 -0.92 0.57 2.33
N ARG A 142 0.02 0.56 3.26
CA ARG A 142 1.38 0.06 3.00
C ARG A 142 1.40 -1.42 2.62
N PHE A 143 0.50 -2.22 3.19
CA PHE A 143 0.35 -3.64 2.92
C PHE A 143 -1.11 -3.92 2.57
N SER A 144 -1.34 -4.56 1.45
CA SER A 144 -2.57 -5.26 1.15
C SER A 144 -2.30 -6.74 1.39
N ALA A 145 -2.93 -7.36 2.39
CA ALA A 145 -3.06 -8.81 2.38
C ALA A 145 -3.85 -9.16 1.10
N LYS A 146 -3.38 -10.14 0.33
CA LYS A 146 -4.27 -10.81 -0.62
C LYS A 146 -5.36 -11.42 0.24
N GLU A 147 -6.50 -10.76 0.34
CA GLU A 147 -7.70 -11.41 0.80
C GLU A 147 -7.89 -12.59 -0.17
N ALA A 148 -7.89 -13.81 0.36
CA ALA A 148 -8.34 -14.95 -0.42
C ALA A 148 -9.67 -14.53 -1.06
N PRO A 149 -9.88 -14.76 -2.38
CA PRO A 149 -11.14 -14.41 -3.01
C PRO A 149 -12.24 -15.01 -2.13
N PRO A 150 -13.28 -14.27 -1.79
CA PRO A 150 -14.35 -14.76 -0.94
C PRO A 150 -14.77 -16.10 -1.55
N SER A 151 -14.60 -17.18 -0.79
CA SER A 151 -15.01 -18.51 -1.18
C SER A 151 -16.47 -18.39 -1.61
N GLY A 152 -16.73 -18.53 -2.92
CA GLY A 152 -17.93 -18.13 -3.61
C GLY A 152 -19.21 -18.56 -2.90
N ARG A 153 -19.78 -17.67 -2.15
CA ARG A 153 -21.21 -17.55 -1.94
C ARG A 153 -21.59 -16.18 -2.44
N CYS A 154 -22.05 -16.13 -3.67
CA CYS A 154 -22.96 -15.07 -4.05
C CYS A 154 -24.08 -15.06 -2.99
N PRO A 155 -24.36 -13.95 -2.31
CA PRO A 155 -25.61 -13.86 -1.57
C PRO A 155 -26.70 -14.05 -2.61
N ALA A 156 -27.49 -15.12 -2.41
CA ALA A 156 -28.62 -15.42 -3.21
C ALA A 156 -29.51 -14.17 -3.33
N ALA A 157 -29.83 -13.88 -4.56
CA ALA A 157 -30.83 -12.98 -5.07
C ALA A 157 -31.66 -12.26 -4.00
N CYS A 158 -31.56 -10.95 -4.03
CA CYS A 158 -32.60 -10.07 -3.54
C CYS A 158 -33.92 -10.48 -4.21
N GLY A 159 -34.75 -11.24 -3.48
CA GLY A 159 -36.06 -11.67 -3.92
C GLY A 159 -36.91 -10.44 -4.16
N HIS A 160 -37.33 -10.22 -5.40
CA HIS A 160 -38.42 -9.36 -5.75
C HIS A 160 -39.70 -9.94 -5.15
N SER A 161 -40.10 -9.43 -3.99
CA SER A 161 -41.45 -9.61 -3.51
C SER A 161 -42.40 -8.79 -4.41
N ARG A 162 -43.01 -9.46 -5.38
CA ARG A 162 -44.15 -8.93 -6.10
C ARG A 162 -45.28 -8.77 -5.09
N GLY A 163 -45.60 -7.52 -4.77
CA GLY A 163 -46.81 -7.18 -4.05
C GLY A 163 -48.06 -7.59 -4.85
N THR A 164 -48.84 -8.47 -4.28
CA THR A 164 -50.19 -8.82 -4.74
C THR A 164 -51.13 -7.65 -4.46
N PRO A 165 -51.93 -7.17 -5.40
CA PRO A 165 -52.93 -6.17 -5.09
C PRO A 165 -54.10 -6.83 -4.37
N ALA A 166 -54.43 -6.32 -3.18
CA ALA A 166 -55.66 -6.65 -2.49
C ALA A 166 -56.85 -6.11 -3.28
N ARG A 167 -57.78 -6.99 -3.64
CA ARG A 167 -59.13 -6.68 -4.07
C ARG A 167 -60.03 -6.48 -2.84
N SER A 168 -60.79 -5.44 -2.84
CA SER A 168 -62.17 -5.18 -2.40
C SER A 168 -62.31 -3.83 -1.77
#